data_b9b240c0224d29d4804f4ba06fd58ea9
#
_entry.id   b9b240c0224d29d4804f4ba06fd58ea9
#
_cell.length_a   1.000
_cell.length_b   1.000
_cell.length_c   1.000
_cell.angle_alpha   90.00
_cell.angle_beta   90.00
_cell.angle_gamma   90.00
#
_symmetry.space_group_name_H-M   'P 1'
#
loop_
_entity.id
_entity.type
_entity.pdbx_description
1 polymer ?
#
loop_
_entity_poly.entity_id
_entity_poly.type
_entity_poly.pdbx_seq_one_letter_code
_entity_poly.pdbx_strand_id
1 'polypeptide(L)'
;MSKLLIQESPLTFQPSLAVAIGINEAIVLQQIHYWINNVKNKGYEQDGYKWVYNTYAEWKETNFPFWSENTIQRIFANLEEMGLVVSIQPMKSKYD
;
A
#
# COMPACT_ATOMS: atom_id res chain seq x y z
N MET A 1 5.25 19.95 22.97
CA MET A 1 5.08 19.53 22.10
C MET A 1 3.83 19.51 21.64
N SER A 2 3.66 19.56 20.72
CA SER A 2 2.40 19.79 20.26
C SER A 2 1.66 18.52 19.98
N LYS A 3 0.53 18.36 20.57
CA LYS A 3 -0.30 17.25 20.24
C LYS A 3 -0.76 17.29 18.82
N LEU A 4 -0.80 18.46 18.22
CA LEU A 4 -1.29 18.59 16.87
C LEU A 4 -0.43 17.85 15.89
N LEU A 5 0.85 17.72 16.19
CA LEU A 5 1.76 17.07 15.29
C LEU A 5 1.67 15.56 15.31
N ILE A 6 0.98 15.01 16.29
CA ILE A 6 0.92 13.57 16.42
C ILE A 6 -0.50 13.05 16.48
N GLN A 7 -1.44 13.78 15.91
CA GLN A 7 -2.82 13.33 15.90
C GLN A 7 -3.08 12.25 14.86
N GLU A 8 -2.31 12.23 13.80
CA GLU A 8 -2.48 11.23 12.78
C GLU A 8 -1.83 9.93 13.18
N SER A 9 -2.40 8.85 12.71
CA SER A 9 -1.74 7.56 12.86
C SER A 9 -0.47 7.54 12.04
N PRO A 10 0.65 7.22 12.63
CA PRO A 10 1.89 7.21 11.88
C PRO A 10 1.96 6.03 10.93
N LEU A 11 2.67 6.22 9.83
CA LEU A 11 3.06 5.11 9.00
C LEU A 11 4.30 4.47 9.61
N THR A 12 4.38 3.16 9.55
CA THR A 12 5.48 2.45 10.16
C THR A 12 6.18 1.57 9.14
N PHE A 13 7.34 1.13 9.51
CA PHE A 13 8.06 0.15 8.71
C PHE A 13 9.02 -0.59 9.61
N GLN A 14 9.44 -1.75 9.15
CA GLN A 14 10.42 -2.55 9.88
C GLN A 14 11.79 -2.22 9.32
N PRO A 15 12.74 -1.82 10.17
CA PRO A 15 14.04 -1.40 9.67
C PRO A 15 14.79 -2.47 8.88
N SER A 16 14.72 -3.72 9.30
CA SER A 16 15.41 -4.76 8.56
C SER A 16 14.78 -4.99 7.20
N LEU A 17 13.47 -4.82 7.11
CA LEU A 17 12.81 -4.94 5.82
C LEU A 17 13.22 -3.79 4.92
N ALA A 18 13.34 -2.58 5.48
CA ALA A 18 13.76 -1.43 4.70
C ALA A 18 15.16 -1.62 4.15
N VAL A 19 16.03 -2.27 4.90
CA VAL A 19 17.37 -2.57 4.39
C VAL A 19 17.28 -3.54 3.22
N ALA A 20 16.39 -4.50 3.31
CA ALA A 20 16.30 -5.54 2.29
C ALA A 20 15.66 -5.06 0.99
N ILE A 21 14.62 -4.23 1.08
CA ILE A 21 13.84 -3.91 -0.11
C ILE A 21 13.72 -2.42 -0.38
N GLY A 22 14.21 -1.57 0.52
CA GLY A 22 14.07 -0.13 0.37
C GLY A 22 13.03 0.42 1.31
N ILE A 23 13.27 1.64 1.81
CA ILE A 23 12.39 2.21 2.81
C ILE A 23 11.01 2.51 2.27
N ASN A 24 10.93 3.04 1.05
CA ASN A 24 9.62 3.34 0.47
C ASN A 24 8.81 2.07 0.27
N GLU A 25 9.46 1.04 -0.23
CA GLU A 25 8.81 -0.23 -0.45
C GLU A 25 8.38 -0.86 0.87
N ALA A 26 9.19 -0.71 1.90
CA ALA A 26 8.85 -1.26 3.20
C ALA A 26 7.62 -0.56 3.79
N ILE A 27 7.52 0.75 3.62
CA ILE A 27 6.38 1.50 4.12
C ILE A 27 5.10 1.06 3.41
N VAL A 28 5.15 0.95 2.09
CA VAL A 28 3.97 0.55 1.34
C VAL A 28 3.57 -0.87 1.69
N LEU A 29 4.53 -1.78 1.78
CA LEU A 29 4.22 -3.16 2.10
C LEU A 29 3.59 -3.28 3.48
N GLN A 30 4.10 -2.52 4.44
CA GLN A 30 3.53 -2.52 5.79
C GLN A 30 2.08 -2.04 5.77
N GLN A 31 1.80 -1.03 4.97
CA GLN A 31 0.45 -0.48 4.92
C GLN A 31 -0.50 -1.45 4.23
N ILE A 32 -0.04 -2.12 3.19
CA ILE A 32 -0.85 -3.15 2.56
C ILE A 32 -1.17 -4.25 3.55
N HIS A 33 -0.17 -4.68 4.31
CA HIS A 33 -0.35 -5.72 5.31
C HIS A 33 -1.37 -5.30 6.36
N TYR A 34 -1.28 -4.05 6.78
CA TYR A 34 -2.24 -3.52 7.76
C TYR A 34 -3.68 -3.62 7.25
N TRP A 35 -3.89 -3.20 6.01
CA TRP A 35 -5.25 -3.20 5.48
C TRP A 35 -5.77 -4.59 5.20
N ILE A 36 -4.90 -5.48 4.77
CA ILE A 36 -5.31 -6.86 4.54
C ILE A 36 -5.80 -7.51 5.84
N ASN A 37 -5.15 -7.18 6.94
CA ASN A 37 -5.49 -7.80 8.21
C ASN A 37 -6.55 -7.05 9.00
N ASN A 38 -7.01 -5.93 8.49
CA ASN A 38 -8.02 -5.15 9.17
C ASN A 38 -9.39 -5.58 8.66
N VAL A 39 -10.18 -6.16 9.55
CA VAL A 39 -11.45 -6.75 9.13
C VAL A 39 -12.45 -5.72 8.64
N LYS A 40 -12.20 -4.46 8.92
CA LYS A 40 -13.14 -3.41 8.52
C LYS A 40 -12.80 -2.79 7.19
N ASN A 41 -11.70 -3.18 6.59
CA ASN A 41 -11.35 -2.56 5.34
C ASN A 41 -12.19 -3.14 4.23
N LYS A 42 -11.98 -2.65 3.03
CA LYS A 42 -12.74 -3.06 1.87
C LYS A 42 -12.15 -4.26 1.16
N GLY A 43 -11.23 -4.95 1.81
CA GLY A 43 -10.62 -6.10 1.22
C GLY A 43 -11.61 -7.21 0.99
N TYR A 44 -11.26 -8.10 0.13
CA TYR A 44 -12.08 -9.24 -0.17
C TYR A 44 -11.17 -10.43 -0.44
N GLU A 45 -11.76 -11.61 -0.47
CA GLU A 45 -11.02 -12.83 -0.74
C GLU A 45 -11.34 -13.33 -2.13
N GLN A 46 -10.32 -13.76 -2.82
CA GLN A 46 -10.46 -14.32 -4.14
C GLN A 46 -9.35 -15.33 -4.34
N ASP A 47 -9.73 -16.53 -4.75
CA ASP A 47 -8.74 -17.59 -5.01
C ASP A 47 -7.92 -17.93 -3.78
N GLY A 48 -8.53 -17.80 -2.61
CA GLY A 48 -7.84 -18.13 -1.37
C GLY A 48 -6.93 -17.04 -0.84
N TYR A 49 -6.90 -15.89 -1.49
CA TYR A 49 -6.07 -14.77 -1.05
C TYR A 49 -6.93 -13.61 -0.64
N LYS A 50 -6.40 -12.81 0.27
CA LYS A 50 -7.04 -11.57 0.65
C LYS A 50 -6.50 -10.45 -0.21
N TRP A 51 -7.39 -9.56 -0.61
CA TRP A 51 -7.06 -8.48 -1.52
C TRP A 51 -7.49 -7.15 -0.93
N VAL A 52 -6.75 -6.11 -1.25
CA VAL A 52 -7.13 -4.74 -0.95
C VAL A 52 -7.41 -4.06 -2.27
N TYR A 53 -8.55 -3.39 -2.34
CA TYR A 53 -8.96 -2.73 -3.57
C TYR A 53 -8.84 -1.23 -3.42
N ASN A 54 -7.86 -0.65 -4.10
CA ASN A 54 -7.61 0.78 -4.08
C ASN A 54 -6.98 1.17 -5.40
N THR A 55 -7.34 2.32 -5.90
CA THR A 55 -6.60 2.90 -7.00
C THR A 55 -5.38 3.62 -6.46
N TYR A 56 -4.46 3.99 -7.36
CA TYR A 56 -3.31 4.76 -6.91
C TYR A 56 -3.73 6.12 -6.38
N ALA A 57 -4.77 6.71 -6.98
CA ALA A 57 -5.29 7.98 -6.47
C ALA A 57 -5.81 7.81 -5.04
N GLU A 58 -6.51 6.72 -4.78
CA GLU A 58 -7.02 6.46 -3.44
C GLU A 58 -5.90 6.19 -2.45
N TRP A 59 -4.87 5.44 -2.87
CA TRP A 59 -3.72 5.23 -2.02
C TRP A 59 -3.07 6.54 -1.65
N LYS A 60 -2.94 7.44 -2.63
CA LYS A 60 -2.37 8.74 -2.35
C LYS A 60 -3.22 9.52 -1.37
N GLU A 61 -4.51 9.54 -1.60
CA GLU A 61 -5.39 10.38 -0.80
C GLU A 61 -5.49 9.88 0.64
N THR A 62 -5.55 8.59 0.82
CA THR A 62 -5.85 8.03 2.14
C THR A 62 -4.63 7.57 2.90
N ASN A 63 -3.53 7.26 2.22
CA ASN A 63 -2.38 6.67 2.89
C ASN A 63 -1.08 7.41 2.64
N PHE A 64 -0.85 7.87 1.43
CA PHE A 64 0.45 8.41 1.05
C PHE A 64 0.32 9.78 0.40
N PRO A 65 -0.21 10.78 1.13
CA PRO A 65 -0.44 12.08 0.51
C PRO A 65 0.84 12.81 0.16
N PHE A 66 1.96 12.37 0.67
CA PHE A 66 3.25 13.01 0.44
C PHE A 66 3.96 12.52 -0.81
N TRP A 67 3.38 11.55 -1.52
CA TRP A 67 3.95 11.05 -2.77
C TRP A 67 3.01 11.35 -3.91
N SER A 68 3.56 11.49 -5.11
CA SER A 68 2.72 11.58 -6.30
C SER A 68 2.20 10.19 -6.65
N GLU A 69 1.15 10.17 -7.47
CA GLU A 69 0.63 8.88 -7.93
C GLU A 69 1.68 8.11 -8.72
N ASN A 70 2.49 8.82 -9.49
CA ASN A 70 3.54 8.13 -10.25
C ASN A 70 4.55 7.48 -9.33
N THR A 71 4.89 8.15 -8.25
CA THR A 71 5.81 7.57 -7.28
C THR A 71 5.20 6.33 -6.64
N ILE A 72 3.93 6.40 -6.27
CA ILE A 72 3.25 5.26 -5.67
C ILE A 72 3.22 4.10 -6.66
N GLN A 73 2.89 4.39 -7.91
CA GLN A 73 2.84 3.35 -8.93
C GLN A 73 4.19 2.68 -9.11
N ARG A 74 5.27 3.47 -9.08
CA ARG A 74 6.60 2.92 -9.23
C ARG A 74 6.96 2.02 -8.05
N ILE A 75 6.57 2.42 -6.85
CA ILE A 75 6.85 1.60 -5.67
C ILE A 75 6.11 0.28 -5.76
N PHE A 76 4.85 0.31 -6.17
CA PHE A 76 4.09 -0.92 -6.34
C PHE A 76 4.71 -1.80 -7.41
N ALA A 77 5.18 -1.20 -8.50
CA ALA A 77 5.83 -1.98 -9.55
C ALA A 77 7.09 -2.67 -9.02
N ASN A 78 7.85 -1.97 -8.19
CA ASN A 78 9.03 -2.57 -7.58
C ASN A 78 8.65 -3.76 -6.70
N LEU A 79 7.60 -3.61 -5.92
CA LEU A 79 7.15 -4.70 -5.05
C LEU A 79 6.66 -5.89 -5.87
N GLU A 80 5.99 -5.62 -6.97
CA GLU A 80 5.54 -6.69 -7.85
C GLU A 80 6.72 -7.43 -8.47
N GLU A 81 7.72 -6.67 -8.86
CA GLU A 81 8.91 -7.27 -9.46
C GLU A 81 9.64 -8.15 -8.47
N MET A 82 9.63 -7.77 -7.21
CA MET A 82 10.24 -8.58 -6.16
C MET A 82 9.39 -9.78 -5.78
N GLY A 83 8.19 -9.89 -6.30
CA GLY A 83 7.30 -10.99 -5.97
C GLY A 83 6.61 -10.86 -4.63
N LEU A 84 6.60 -9.66 -4.06
CA LEU A 84 6.01 -9.45 -2.74
C LEU A 84 4.55 -9.02 -2.82
N VAL A 85 4.13 -8.51 -3.95
CA VAL A 85 2.79 -8.01 -4.15
C VAL A 85 2.31 -8.49 -5.50
N VAL A 86 1.04 -8.86 -5.59
CA VAL A 86 0.40 -9.20 -6.84
C VAL A 86 -0.76 -8.25 -7.02
N SER A 87 -0.83 -7.62 -8.17
CA SER A 87 -1.89 -6.68 -8.46
C SER A 87 -2.84 -7.28 -9.48
N ILE A 88 -4.12 -7.10 -9.23
CA ILE A 88 -5.16 -7.46 -10.18
C ILE A 88 -5.94 -6.20 -10.47
N GLN A 89 -6.25 -5.98 -11.74
CA GLN A 89 -7.01 -4.81 -12.10
C GLN A 89 -8.23 -5.21 -12.90
N PRO A 90 -9.15 -5.91 -12.26
CA PRO A 90 -10.30 -6.41 -13.00
C PRO A 90 -11.17 -5.31 -13.57
N MET A 91 -11.25 -4.19 -12.88
CA MET A 91 -12.03 -3.07 -13.41
C MET A 91 -11.40 -2.48 -14.63
N LYS A 92 -10.10 -2.50 -14.65
CA LYS A 92 -9.39 -1.90 -15.75
C LYS A 92 -9.64 -2.63 -17.07
N SER A 93 -9.82 -3.91 -16.99
CA SER A 93 -10.03 -4.67 -18.19
C SER A 93 -11.30 -4.24 -18.90
N LYS A 94 -12.21 -3.60 -18.21
CA LYS A 94 -13.42 -3.13 -18.84
C LYS A 94 -13.20 -1.89 -19.64
N TYR A 95 -12.20 -1.15 -19.30
CA TYR A 95 -11.94 0.11 -19.97
C TYR A 95 -10.89 0.01 -21.01
N ASP A 96 -10.17 -1.03 -21.00
CA ASP A 96 -9.07 -1.21 -21.94
C ASP A 96 -9.53 -1.53 -23.33
#